data_b59c1238477719dd453d5fc11be2f4db
#
_entry.id   b59c1238477719dd453d5fc11be2f4db
#
_cell.length_a   1.000
_cell.length_b   1.000
_cell.length_c   1.000
_cell.angle_alpha   90.00
_cell.angle_beta   90.00
_cell.angle_gamma   90.00
#
_symmetry.space_group_name_H-M   'P 1'
#
loop_
_entity.id
_entity.type
_entity.pdbx_description
1 polymer ?
#
loop_
_entity_poly.entity_id
_entity_poly.type
_entity_poly.pdbx_seq_one_letter_code
_entity_poly.pdbx_strand_id
1 'polypeptide(L)'
;MNKAKTLKRKIGNSEPFLSVAWNTDNIPSQVSVNQGLKWTDIDWTMVETTVFQLHKLIYRASSRGEIRNLHKYQRLLRKSYYARLLAVRRVTQDDQGKKTARVDGIKNLSQEQKFDLVDLLNAPYLKASPNHRIWIPKPGKDEKHPLYILRIYDRALQSLVKLGMEPEWEAHFEPNSYGFRPGRSTHDAIAAIFSSIRIKPKYVLDADISQCFDKINHDVLLEKLGKTPYRRLIKEWLKYGVLDNNQFHPPLSGMGVDTLQGGIISPLLANIALHGMEERLMEFAETSDMKNKMGQQMKPQSLTLTRYADNFVILHENIKVVLRAKTVIQEWLSQIGLELESEKTRIAHTLEEYEGNQPGFDFLGFNIRQYKVKSTELGYKTLIKPSSKSIKTHYRKLADICDSHKSAPVSVLITRLNPVIKGWADYFSGVVSKEVFNKMDMLLWKRLSRWANRRHPNKSRTWVKKKYFPKIENSSVVLNNGEYILNQHSNVPIIRHIKVKDNKSPYDGDWAYWSGRIGKDPGARKEVTTLLTQQKNECGSCGLNFRLDDLIEVDHIVPKSEGSDNTYENKQLLHRHGHDVKTAKDLKADNHWDSLSLQVDF
;
A
#
# COMPACT_ATOMS: atom_id res chain seq x y z
N MET A 1 63.89 7.92 -7.04
CA MET A 1 63.93 7.68 -5.61
C MET A 1 62.92 8.59 -4.94
N ASN A 2 61.78 8.07 -4.54
CA ASN A 2 61.00 8.61 -3.39
C ASN A 2 59.89 7.62 -3.05
N LYS A 3 59.97 7.15 -1.81
CA LYS A 3 59.15 6.10 -1.22
C LYS A 3 57.75 6.64 -0.86
N ALA A 4 56.68 6.08 -1.39
CA ALA A 4 55.33 6.29 -0.92
C ALA A 4 55.10 5.38 0.30
N LYS A 5 54.86 6.00 1.46
CA LYS A 5 54.49 5.31 2.72
C LYS A 5 52.99 4.92 2.66
N THR A 6 52.75 3.63 2.68
CA THR A 6 51.42 3.05 2.81
C THR A 6 50.97 3.13 4.28
N LEU A 7 49.95 3.93 4.58
CA LEU A 7 49.28 3.93 5.87
C LEU A 7 48.23 2.81 5.88
N LYS A 8 48.54 1.70 6.53
CA LYS A 8 47.57 0.67 6.95
C LYS A 8 46.77 1.21 8.13
N ARG A 9 45.53 1.65 7.91
CA ARG A 9 44.57 1.79 9.01
C ARG A 9 44.03 0.42 9.37
N LYS A 10 44.30 0.00 10.59
CA LYS A 10 43.63 -1.10 11.29
C LYS A 10 42.17 -0.72 11.46
N ILE A 11 41.27 -1.40 10.77
CA ILE A 11 39.85 -1.41 11.09
C ILE A 11 39.67 -2.59 12.04
N GLY A 12 39.26 -2.25 13.28
CA GLY A 12 38.99 -3.23 14.32
C GLY A 12 37.79 -4.11 13.95
N ASN A 13 37.99 -5.39 14.15
CA ASN A 13 36.94 -6.39 14.13
C ASN A 13 35.94 -6.12 15.26
N SER A 14 34.71 -5.77 14.88
CA SER A 14 33.53 -5.95 15.71
C SER A 14 32.39 -6.43 14.84
N GLU A 15 32.46 -7.70 14.43
CA GLU A 15 31.26 -8.45 14.13
C GLU A 15 30.99 -9.39 15.30
N PRO A 16 29.88 -9.22 15.97
CA PRO A 16 29.19 -10.36 16.50
C PRO A 16 27.80 -10.40 15.86
N PHE A 17 27.58 -11.25 14.88
CA PHE A 17 26.27 -11.90 14.74
C PHE A 17 26.31 -12.91 13.60
N LEU A 18 26.49 -14.18 14.02
CA LEU A 18 25.97 -15.39 13.40
C LEU A 18 26.35 -15.66 11.94
N SER A 19 27.59 -16.08 11.75
CA SER A 19 27.89 -17.09 10.72
C SER A 19 27.35 -18.46 11.18
N VAL A 20 26.03 -18.61 11.27
CA VAL A 20 25.43 -19.93 11.16
C VAL A 20 25.46 -20.24 9.67
N ALA A 21 26.45 -21.05 9.26
CA ALA A 21 26.42 -21.72 7.97
C ALA A 21 25.13 -22.55 7.94
N TRP A 22 24.11 -22.02 7.29
CA TRP A 22 22.87 -22.74 7.04
C TRP A 22 23.21 -23.85 6.03
N ASN A 23 23.40 -25.03 6.58
CA ASN A 23 23.42 -26.26 5.79
C ASN A 23 22.02 -26.41 5.21
N THR A 24 21.86 -26.32 3.88
CA THR A 24 20.57 -26.42 3.19
C THR A 24 19.89 -27.78 3.42
N ASP A 25 20.57 -28.70 4.07
CA ASP A 25 20.09 -30.03 4.40
C ASP A 25 19.26 -30.09 5.69
N ASN A 26 19.23 -29.01 6.50
CA ASN A 26 18.51 -28.95 7.77
C ASN A 26 17.21 -28.13 7.70
N ILE A 27 16.65 -27.87 6.55
CA ILE A 27 15.28 -27.36 6.45
C ILE A 27 14.35 -28.56 6.62
N PRO A 28 13.53 -28.65 7.67
CA PRO A 28 12.62 -29.77 7.86
C PRO A 28 11.68 -29.90 6.64
N SER A 29 11.96 -30.84 5.77
CA SER A 29 11.21 -31.05 4.54
C SER A 29 9.87 -31.75 4.77
N GLN A 30 9.61 -32.26 5.96
CA GLN A 30 8.36 -32.89 6.34
C GLN A 30 8.19 -32.87 7.86
N VAL A 31 7.30 -32.04 8.35
CA VAL A 31 6.65 -32.29 9.62
C VAL A 31 5.17 -32.51 9.29
N SER A 32 4.78 -33.76 9.22
CA SER A 32 3.38 -34.19 9.31
C SER A 32 2.96 -33.99 10.77
N VAL A 33 2.57 -32.76 11.13
CA VAL A 33 2.22 -32.39 12.51
C VAL A 33 0.81 -31.80 12.50
N ASN A 34 -0.17 -32.65 12.23
CA ASN A 34 -1.57 -32.21 12.37
C ASN A 34 -2.33 -32.92 13.51
N GLN A 35 -1.65 -33.64 14.40
CA GLN A 35 -2.33 -34.20 15.58
C GLN A 35 -2.16 -33.24 16.78
N GLY A 36 -3.14 -32.33 16.96
CA GLY A 36 -3.27 -31.53 18.19
C GLY A 36 -2.73 -30.10 18.15
N LEU A 37 -2.07 -29.63 17.09
CA LEU A 37 -1.59 -28.25 16.99
C LEU A 37 -2.75 -27.29 16.69
N LYS A 38 -2.96 -26.29 17.53
CA LYS A 38 -3.93 -25.23 17.24
C LYS A 38 -3.29 -24.14 16.37
N TRP A 39 -4.07 -23.53 15.49
CA TRP A 39 -3.61 -22.41 14.66
C TRP A 39 -3.07 -21.22 15.48
N THR A 40 -3.54 -21.08 16.72
CA THR A 40 -3.07 -20.07 17.69
C THR A 40 -1.69 -20.38 18.26
N ASP A 41 -1.24 -21.62 18.21
CA ASP A 41 0.00 -22.09 18.84
C ASP A 41 1.19 -22.06 17.85
N ILE A 42 0.93 -21.65 16.60
CA ILE A 42 1.97 -21.51 15.58
C ILE A 42 2.92 -20.37 15.95
N ASP A 43 4.21 -20.68 15.98
CA ASP A 43 5.26 -19.66 16.09
C ASP A 43 5.39 -18.86 14.79
N TRP A 44 4.60 -17.80 14.69
CA TRP A 44 4.59 -16.91 13.53
C TRP A 44 5.92 -16.18 13.34
N THR A 45 6.71 -15.99 14.40
CA THR A 45 8.05 -15.43 14.34
C THR A 45 8.98 -16.29 13.49
N MET A 46 8.97 -17.59 13.79
CA MET A 46 9.74 -18.57 13.02
C MET A 46 9.26 -18.65 11.58
N VAL A 47 7.93 -18.66 11.35
CA VAL A 47 7.31 -18.66 10.02
C VAL A 47 7.80 -17.46 9.19
N GLU A 48 7.67 -16.26 9.71
CA GLU A 48 8.03 -15.04 8.98
C GLU A 48 9.54 -14.93 8.76
N THR A 49 10.35 -15.27 9.76
CA THR A 49 11.81 -15.23 9.64
C THR A 49 12.29 -16.19 8.55
N THR A 50 11.78 -17.43 8.53
CA THR A 50 12.17 -18.44 7.53
C THR A 50 11.78 -18.01 6.13
N VAL A 51 10.54 -17.54 5.94
CA VAL A 51 10.09 -17.06 4.62
C VAL A 51 10.91 -15.86 4.17
N PHE A 52 11.20 -14.95 5.09
CA PHE A 52 11.98 -13.76 4.75
C PHE A 52 13.45 -14.09 4.37
N GLN A 53 14.07 -15.09 4.99
CA GLN A 53 15.39 -15.56 4.55
C GLN A 53 15.34 -16.05 3.10
N LEU A 54 14.31 -16.79 2.72
CA LEU A 54 14.09 -17.22 1.34
C LEU A 54 13.88 -16.04 0.39
N HIS A 55 13.12 -15.00 0.80
CA HIS A 55 12.94 -13.77 0.03
C HIS A 55 14.28 -13.09 -0.27
N LYS A 56 15.16 -12.95 0.75
CA LYS A 56 16.51 -12.38 0.55
C LYS A 56 17.35 -13.19 -0.43
N LEU A 57 17.29 -14.51 -0.35
CA LEU A 57 18.03 -15.38 -1.27
C LEU A 57 17.50 -15.26 -2.71
N ILE A 58 16.18 -15.19 -2.89
CA ILE A 58 15.53 -14.97 -4.20
C ILE A 58 15.96 -13.61 -4.76
N TYR A 59 15.82 -12.54 -3.97
CA TYR A 59 16.20 -11.18 -4.38
C TYR A 59 17.67 -11.09 -4.79
N ARG A 60 18.60 -11.65 -3.97
CA ARG A 60 20.03 -11.66 -4.26
C ARG A 60 20.37 -12.46 -5.50
N ALA A 61 19.79 -13.65 -5.67
CA ALA A 61 20.00 -14.47 -6.86
C ALA A 61 19.48 -13.75 -8.11
N SER A 62 18.33 -13.09 -8.02
CA SER A 62 17.76 -12.29 -9.11
C SER A 62 18.64 -11.11 -9.47
N SER A 63 19.05 -10.29 -8.50
CA SER A 63 19.90 -9.11 -8.74
C SER A 63 21.29 -9.44 -9.30
N ARG A 64 21.75 -10.68 -9.14
CA ARG A 64 23.03 -11.19 -9.69
C ARG A 64 22.88 -11.96 -10.99
N GLY A 65 21.66 -12.14 -11.50
CA GLY A 65 21.42 -12.97 -12.69
C GLY A 65 21.64 -14.46 -12.49
N GLU A 66 21.66 -14.96 -11.25
CA GLU A 66 21.90 -16.37 -10.89
C GLU A 66 20.63 -17.22 -11.09
N ILE A 67 20.18 -17.41 -12.33
CA ILE A 67 18.88 -18.02 -12.68
C ILE A 67 18.69 -19.42 -12.08
N ARG A 68 19.75 -20.26 -12.01
CA ARG A 68 19.65 -21.61 -11.42
C ARG A 68 19.34 -21.52 -9.92
N ASN A 69 20.03 -20.65 -9.18
CA ASN A 69 19.82 -20.43 -7.75
C ASN A 69 18.46 -19.79 -7.50
N LEU A 70 18.07 -18.79 -8.29
CA LEU A 70 16.76 -18.16 -8.25
C LEU A 70 15.64 -19.21 -8.31
N HIS A 71 15.64 -20.05 -9.35
CA HIS A 71 14.61 -21.09 -9.50
C HIS A 71 14.70 -22.18 -8.41
N LYS A 72 15.90 -22.48 -7.89
CA LYS A 72 16.07 -23.38 -6.73
C LYS A 72 15.37 -22.80 -5.50
N TYR A 73 15.61 -21.54 -5.15
CA TYR A 73 15.02 -20.91 -3.98
C TYR A 73 13.50 -20.71 -4.11
N GLN A 74 13.01 -20.39 -5.31
CA GLN A 74 11.57 -20.30 -5.59
C GLN A 74 10.86 -21.66 -5.41
N ARG A 75 11.45 -22.77 -5.89
CA ARG A 75 10.91 -24.11 -5.66
C ARG A 75 10.95 -24.49 -4.19
N LEU A 76 12.02 -24.11 -3.48
CA LEU A 76 12.15 -24.34 -2.04
C LEU A 76 11.07 -23.58 -1.27
N LEU A 77 10.84 -22.28 -1.58
CA LEU A 77 9.79 -21.49 -0.99
C LEU A 77 8.41 -22.11 -1.23
N ARG A 78 8.09 -22.51 -2.46
CA ARG A 78 6.82 -23.17 -2.78
C ARG A 78 6.56 -24.43 -1.96
N LYS A 79 7.60 -25.22 -1.71
CA LYS A 79 7.52 -26.46 -0.90
C LYS A 79 7.56 -26.19 0.60
N SER A 80 7.99 -25.01 1.02
CA SER A 80 8.11 -24.65 2.45
C SER A 80 6.76 -24.68 3.15
N TYR A 81 6.67 -25.42 4.25
CA TYR A 81 5.51 -25.43 5.12
C TYR A 81 5.22 -24.03 5.67
N TYR A 82 6.23 -23.30 6.07
CA TYR A 82 6.12 -21.94 6.59
C TYR A 82 5.59 -20.94 5.53
N ALA A 83 6.00 -21.06 4.28
CA ALA A 83 5.47 -20.20 3.21
C ALA A 83 3.99 -20.47 2.93
N ARG A 84 3.56 -21.73 3.02
CA ARG A 84 2.14 -22.12 2.89
C ARG A 84 1.30 -21.59 4.07
N LEU A 85 1.79 -21.73 5.30
CA LEU A 85 1.16 -21.13 6.49
C LEU A 85 0.99 -19.63 6.34
N LEU A 86 2.05 -18.92 5.95
CA LEU A 86 2.00 -17.47 5.75
C LEU A 86 1.02 -17.08 4.63
N ALA A 87 0.99 -17.81 3.52
CA ALA A 87 0.05 -17.55 2.42
C ALA A 87 -1.42 -17.72 2.87
N VAL A 88 -1.72 -18.76 3.63
CA VAL A 88 -3.05 -19.00 4.19
C VAL A 88 -3.43 -17.92 5.21
N ARG A 89 -2.52 -17.54 6.12
CA ARG A 89 -2.76 -16.46 7.09
C ARG A 89 -3.09 -15.14 6.39
N ARG A 90 -2.29 -14.73 5.40
CA ARG A 90 -2.51 -13.49 4.65
C ARG A 90 -3.91 -13.42 4.04
N VAL A 91 -4.44 -14.53 3.57
CA VAL A 91 -5.77 -14.57 2.92
C VAL A 91 -6.92 -14.67 3.92
N THR A 92 -6.71 -15.37 5.04
CA THR A 92 -7.79 -15.69 5.99
C THR A 92 -7.87 -14.72 7.17
N GLN A 93 -6.76 -14.08 7.55
CA GLN A 93 -6.68 -13.23 8.73
C GLN A 93 -6.29 -11.78 8.41
N ASP A 94 -5.27 -11.58 7.55
CA ASP A 94 -4.71 -10.26 7.31
C ASP A 94 -5.50 -9.47 6.26
N ASP A 95 -6.25 -10.15 5.37
CA ASP A 95 -7.06 -9.51 4.34
C ASP A 95 -8.26 -8.76 4.95
N GLN A 96 -8.36 -7.46 4.67
CA GLN A 96 -9.51 -6.64 5.11
C GLN A 96 -10.83 -7.06 4.45
N GLY A 97 -10.78 -7.74 3.30
CA GLY A 97 -11.93 -8.31 2.59
C GLY A 97 -12.60 -9.51 3.26
N LYS A 98 -12.08 -10.00 4.40
CA LYS A 98 -12.62 -11.16 5.14
C LYS A 98 -14.09 -11.00 5.58
N LYS A 99 -14.60 -9.77 5.67
CA LYS A 99 -15.98 -9.46 6.07
C LYS A 99 -17.00 -9.64 4.94
N THR A 100 -16.57 -9.75 3.69
CA THR A 100 -17.45 -9.92 2.53
C THR A 100 -17.60 -11.40 2.22
N ALA A 101 -18.83 -11.88 2.12
CA ALA A 101 -19.10 -13.26 1.70
C ALA A 101 -18.50 -13.51 0.32
N ARG A 102 -17.72 -14.58 0.16
CA ARG A 102 -17.14 -15.03 -1.10
C ARG A 102 -18.12 -15.90 -1.85
N VAL A 103 -17.85 -16.17 -3.12
CA VAL A 103 -18.75 -16.96 -3.97
C VAL A 103 -18.94 -18.39 -3.49
N ASP A 104 -17.94 -18.95 -2.81
CA ASP A 104 -18.02 -20.26 -2.14
C ASP A 104 -18.79 -20.22 -0.80
N GLY A 105 -19.38 -19.06 -0.45
CA GLY A 105 -20.13 -18.87 0.81
C GLY A 105 -19.24 -18.84 2.06
N ILE A 106 -17.95 -19.09 1.92
CA ILE A 106 -17.01 -19.20 3.05
C ILE A 106 -16.61 -17.81 3.51
N LYS A 107 -17.10 -17.39 4.68
CA LYS A 107 -16.70 -16.12 5.31
C LYS A 107 -15.47 -16.27 6.20
N ASN A 108 -15.44 -17.35 6.99
CA ASN A 108 -14.36 -17.64 7.92
C ASN A 108 -14.04 -19.13 7.88
N LEU A 109 -12.76 -19.48 7.80
CA LEU A 109 -12.31 -20.86 7.93
C LEU A 109 -12.13 -21.21 9.41
N SER A 110 -12.54 -22.43 9.80
CA SER A 110 -12.16 -23.02 11.09
C SER A 110 -10.64 -23.22 11.17
N GLN A 111 -10.12 -23.55 12.35
CA GLN A 111 -8.70 -23.84 12.50
C GLN A 111 -8.28 -25.05 11.66
N GLU A 112 -9.08 -26.10 11.67
CA GLU A 112 -8.87 -27.33 10.88
C GLU A 112 -8.87 -26.99 9.37
N GLN A 113 -9.87 -26.28 8.89
CA GLN A 113 -9.96 -25.89 7.48
C GLN A 113 -8.77 -25.04 7.00
N LYS A 114 -8.13 -24.27 7.89
CA LYS A 114 -6.90 -23.55 7.55
C LYS A 114 -5.72 -24.50 7.35
N PHE A 115 -5.58 -25.53 8.20
CA PHE A 115 -4.56 -26.57 8.03
C PHE A 115 -4.83 -27.40 6.78
N ASP A 116 -6.07 -27.79 6.53
CA ASP A 116 -6.44 -28.48 5.29
C ASP A 116 -6.04 -27.66 4.06
N LEU A 117 -6.25 -26.35 4.09
CA LEU A 117 -5.83 -25.45 3.02
C LEU A 117 -4.31 -25.40 2.87
N VAL A 118 -3.54 -25.41 3.97
CA VAL A 118 -2.06 -25.50 3.95
C VAL A 118 -1.60 -26.79 3.29
N ASP A 119 -2.26 -27.89 3.58
CA ASP A 119 -1.93 -29.21 3.02
C ASP A 119 -2.32 -29.32 1.54
N LEU A 120 -3.46 -28.76 1.14
CA LEU A 120 -3.86 -28.65 -0.26
C LEU A 120 -2.84 -27.89 -1.11
N LEU A 121 -2.19 -26.85 -0.54
CA LEU A 121 -1.12 -26.11 -1.22
C LEU A 121 0.18 -26.92 -1.38
N ASN A 122 0.31 -28.08 -0.73
CA ASN A 122 1.45 -28.99 -0.88
C ASN A 122 1.31 -29.96 -2.05
N ALA A 123 0.15 -30.02 -2.69
CA ALA A 123 -0.10 -30.96 -3.76
C ALA A 123 0.99 -30.88 -4.85
N PRO A 124 1.45 -32.01 -5.39
CA PRO A 124 2.49 -32.05 -6.44
C PRO A 124 2.04 -31.32 -7.69
N TYR A 125 0.74 -31.36 -8.00
CA TYR A 125 0.09 -30.68 -9.10
C TYR A 125 -0.95 -29.68 -8.59
N LEU A 126 -0.52 -28.44 -8.46
CA LEU A 126 -1.41 -27.32 -8.17
C LEU A 126 -2.13 -26.91 -9.47
N LYS A 127 -3.44 -26.72 -9.41
CA LYS A 127 -4.27 -26.28 -10.54
C LYS A 127 -5.01 -25.00 -10.15
N ALA A 128 -5.18 -24.11 -11.12
CA ALA A 128 -6.05 -22.96 -11.00
C ALA A 128 -7.54 -23.37 -11.11
N SER A 129 -8.44 -22.55 -10.60
CA SER A 129 -9.89 -22.70 -10.79
C SER A 129 -10.46 -21.51 -11.57
N PRO A 130 -11.60 -21.66 -12.26
CA PRO A 130 -12.26 -20.55 -12.93
C PRO A 130 -12.67 -19.44 -11.95
N ASN A 131 -12.53 -18.19 -12.38
CA ASN A 131 -12.97 -17.03 -11.61
C ASN A 131 -14.50 -16.89 -11.66
N HIS A 132 -15.11 -16.43 -10.57
CA HIS A 132 -16.53 -16.08 -10.55
C HIS A 132 -16.70 -14.58 -10.83
N ARG A 133 -17.52 -14.22 -11.80
CA ARG A 133 -17.83 -12.84 -12.16
C ARG A 133 -19.09 -12.36 -11.45
N ILE A 134 -18.98 -11.18 -10.84
CA ILE A 134 -20.11 -10.45 -10.27
C ILE A 134 -20.12 -9.04 -10.86
N TRP A 135 -21.30 -8.55 -11.22
CA TRP A 135 -21.48 -7.24 -11.80
C TRP A 135 -21.79 -6.20 -10.70
N ILE A 136 -20.92 -5.19 -10.54
CA ILE A 136 -21.11 -4.11 -9.57
C ILE A 136 -21.45 -2.81 -10.31
N PRO A 137 -22.51 -2.07 -9.88
CA PRO A 137 -22.82 -0.78 -10.48
C PRO A 137 -21.72 0.24 -10.20
N LYS A 138 -21.33 1.02 -11.22
CA LYS A 138 -20.41 2.15 -11.03
C LYS A 138 -21.14 3.26 -10.28
N PRO A 139 -20.54 3.84 -9.22
CA PRO A 139 -21.15 4.93 -8.48
C PRO A 139 -21.50 6.11 -9.38
N GLY A 140 -22.80 6.44 -9.49
CA GLY A 140 -23.32 7.57 -10.29
C GLY A 140 -23.40 7.35 -11.80
N LYS A 141 -23.33 6.10 -12.26
CA LYS A 141 -23.56 5.68 -13.66
C LYS A 141 -24.41 4.43 -13.69
N ASP A 142 -25.21 4.26 -14.74
CA ASP A 142 -26.02 3.04 -14.98
C ASP A 142 -25.16 1.85 -15.45
N GLU A 143 -23.90 2.08 -15.76
CA GLU A 143 -22.96 1.05 -16.18
C GLU A 143 -22.53 0.15 -15.02
N LYS A 144 -22.52 -1.15 -15.27
CA LYS A 144 -21.94 -2.15 -14.37
C LYS A 144 -20.52 -2.49 -14.83
N HIS A 145 -19.61 -2.69 -13.88
CA HIS A 145 -18.31 -3.26 -14.19
C HIS A 145 -18.17 -4.65 -13.54
N PRO A 146 -17.48 -5.59 -14.19
CA PRO A 146 -17.27 -6.91 -13.63
C PRO A 146 -16.27 -6.85 -12.46
N LEU A 147 -16.54 -7.59 -11.40
CA LEU A 147 -15.60 -7.90 -10.34
C LEU A 147 -15.42 -9.42 -10.29
N TYR A 148 -14.16 -9.86 -10.28
CA TYR A 148 -13.84 -11.29 -10.23
C TYR A 148 -13.56 -11.71 -8.79
N ILE A 149 -14.31 -12.69 -8.32
CA ILE A 149 -14.15 -13.25 -6.98
C ILE A 149 -13.54 -14.64 -7.10
N LEU A 150 -12.35 -14.77 -6.52
CA LEU A 150 -11.60 -16.02 -6.45
C LEU A 150 -12.06 -16.86 -5.26
N ARG A 151 -12.01 -18.19 -5.40
CA ARG A 151 -12.12 -19.12 -4.28
C ARG A 151 -10.97 -18.90 -3.29
N ILE A 152 -11.17 -19.26 -2.03
CA ILE A 152 -10.15 -19.09 -1.00
C ILE A 152 -8.87 -19.86 -1.31
N TYR A 153 -8.99 -21.04 -1.91
CA TYR A 153 -7.86 -21.85 -2.38
C TYR A 153 -7.00 -21.09 -3.42
N ASP A 154 -7.65 -20.53 -4.45
CA ASP A 154 -6.92 -19.80 -5.51
C ASP A 154 -6.26 -18.53 -4.96
N ARG A 155 -6.90 -17.85 -4.01
CA ARG A 155 -6.30 -16.70 -3.32
C ARG A 155 -5.07 -17.12 -2.53
N ALA A 156 -5.13 -18.23 -1.78
CA ALA A 156 -3.99 -18.75 -1.03
C ALA A 156 -2.87 -19.20 -1.96
N LEU A 157 -3.21 -19.85 -3.07
CA LEU A 157 -2.25 -20.27 -4.09
C LEU A 157 -1.59 -19.07 -4.77
N GLN A 158 -2.36 -18.03 -5.15
CA GLN A 158 -1.81 -16.79 -5.70
C GLN A 158 -0.92 -16.07 -4.68
N SER A 159 -1.30 -16.06 -3.39
CA SER A 159 -0.48 -15.51 -2.32
C SER A 159 0.86 -16.23 -2.21
N LEU A 160 0.86 -17.57 -2.25
CA LEU A 160 2.07 -18.38 -2.21
C LEU A 160 2.98 -18.13 -3.41
N VAL A 161 2.44 -18.06 -4.61
CA VAL A 161 3.19 -17.74 -5.84
C VAL A 161 3.76 -16.32 -5.78
N LYS A 162 2.97 -15.35 -5.31
CA LYS A 162 3.42 -13.96 -5.12
C LYS A 162 4.61 -13.89 -4.16
N LEU A 163 4.60 -14.64 -3.05
CA LEU A 163 5.75 -14.71 -2.12
C LEU A 163 7.06 -15.09 -2.83
N GLY A 164 7.00 -15.96 -3.85
CA GLY A 164 8.17 -16.40 -4.59
C GLY A 164 8.57 -15.48 -5.75
N MET A 165 7.65 -14.72 -6.32
CA MET A 165 7.91 -13.88 -7.50
C MET A 165 8.21 -12.42 -7.14
N GLU A 166 7.58 -11.88 -6.11
CA GLU A 166 7.72 -10.48 -5.77
C GLU A 166 9.17 -10.08 -5.43
N PRO A 167 9.96 -10.86 -4.66
CA PRO A 167 11.37 -10.54 -4.44
C PRO A 167 12.23 -10.63 -5.70
N GLU A 168 11.90 -11.51 -6.66
CA GLU A 168 12.56 -11.60 -7.96
C GLU A 168 12.40 -10.29 -8.73
N TRP A 169 11.16 -9.86 -8.92
CA TRP A 169 10.84 -8.69 -9.74
C TRP A 169 11.20 -7.36 -9.07
N GLU A 170 11.18 -7.30 -7.73
CA GLU A 170 11.67 -6.13 -7.00
C GLU A 170 13.16 -5.85 -7.23
N ALA A 171 13.94 -6.83 -7.66
CA ALA A 171 15.34 -6.64 -8.07
C ALA A 171 15.48 -5.96 -9.45
N HIS A 172 14.42 -5.95 -10.25
CA HIS A 172 14.44 -5.43 -11.63
C HIS A 172 13.60 -4.16 -11.81
N PHE A 173 12.51 -4.01 -11.05
CA PHE A 173 11.59 -2.90 -11.24
C PHE A 173 12.28 -1.53 -11.19
N GLU A 174 11.90 -0.68 -12.13
CA GLU A 174 12.39 0.69 -12.30
C GLU A 174 12.18 1.54 -11.04
N PRO A 175 13.12 2.45 -10.73
CA PRO A 175 13.09 3.25 -9.51
C PRO A 175 11.88 4.18 -9.39
N ASN A 176 11.34 4.68 -10.51
CA ASN A 176 10.22 5.61 -10.54
C ASN A 176 8.85 4.93 -10.76
N SER A 177 8.78 3.61 -10.59
CA SER A 177 7.54 2.84 -10.49
C SER A 177 7.19 2.58 -9.03
N TYR A 178 6.00 3.03 -8.57
CA TYR A 178 5.63 3.06 -7.15
C TYR A 178 4.41 2.22 -6.80
N GLY A 179 3.41 2.14 -7.69
CA GLY A 179 2.14 1.46 -7.41
C GLY A 179 2.30 -0.03 -7.15
N PHE A 180 1.60 -0.56 -6.13
CA PHE A 180 1.55 -1.98 -5.77
C PHE A 180 2.88 -2.64 -5.43
N ARG A 181 3.90 -1.86 -5.13
CA ARG A 181 5.23 -2.34 -4.76
C ARG A 181 5.45 -2.25 -3.25
N PRO A 182 6.09 -3.24 -2.62
CA PRO A 182 6.39 -3.20 -1.20
C PRO A 182 7.35 -2.06 -0.88
N GLY A 183 7.08 -1.37 0.22
CA GLY A 183 7.91 -0.25 0.68
C GLY A 183 7.81 1.04 -0.13
N ARG A 184 6.91 1.12 -1.11
CA ARG A 184 6.65 2.30 -1.94
C ARG A 184 5.20 2.75 -1.80
N SER A 185 4.99 4.08 -1.85
CA SER A 185 3.68 4.69 -1.61
C SER A 185 3.36 5.79 -2.63
N THR A 186 2.12 6.26 -2.60
CA THR A 186 1.70 7.46 -3.35
C THR A 186 2.55 8.67 -3.00
N HIS A 187 2.95 8.80 -1.73
CA HIS A 187 3.79 9.90 -1.25
C HIS A 187 5.19 9.88 -1.87
N ASP A 188 5.76 8.69 -2.15
CA ASP A 188 7.02 8.56 -2.87
C ASP A 188 6.92 9.08 -4.30
N ALA A 189 5.83 8.74 -5.01
CA ALA A 189 5.57 9.23 -6.36
C ALA A 189 5.42 10.77 -6.37
N ILE A 190 4.68 11.33 -5.42
CA ILE A 190 4.50 12.78 -5.26
C ILE A 190 5.82 13.48 -4.93
N ALA A 191 6.65 12.89 -4.08
CA ALA A 191 7.97 13.43 -3.75
C ALA A 191 8.94 13.36 -4.94
N ALA A 192 8.86 12.34 -5.80
CA ALA A 192 9.61 12.24 -7.04
C ALA A 192 9.23 13.36 -8.03
N ILE A 193 7.92 13.58 -8.22
CA ILE A 193 7.42 14.67 -9.06
C ILE A 193 7.88 16.03 -8.51
N PHE A 194 7.74 16.26 -7.19
CA PHE A 194 8.22 17.50 -6.57
C PHE A 194 9.71 17.75 -6.86
N SER A 195 10.54 16.72 -6.69
CA SER A 195 11.98 16.81 -6.95
C SER A 195 12.29 17.16 -8.41
N SER A 196 11.49 16.65 -9.35
CA SER A 196 11.65 16.89 -10.78
C SER A 196 11.30 18.32 -11.22
N ILE A 197 10.32 18.97 -10.56
CA ILE A 197 9.81 20.30 -10.98
C ILE A 197 10.25 21.46 -10.08
N ARG A 198 10.84 21.20 -8.90
CA ARG A 198 11.13 22.24 -7.91
C ARG A 198 12.05 23.35 -8.42
N ILE A 199 12.99 23.03 -9.33
CA ILE A 199 14.02 23.95 -9.84
C ILE A 199 13.59 24.60 -11.14
N LYS A 200 12.82 23.91 -12.00
CA LYS A 200 12.41 24.39 -13.32
C LYS A 200 10.97 24.04 -13.62
N PRO A 201 10.19 24.98 -14.20
CA PRO A 201 8.88 24.66 -14.73
C PRO A 201 8.98 23.66 -15.88
N LYS A 202 7.99 22.76 -15.96
CA LYS A 202 7.96 21.71 -16.98
C LYS A 202 6.58 21.54 -17.60
N TYR A 203 6.56 21.07 -18.84
CA TYR A 203 5.40 20.46 -19.46
C TYR A 203 5.20 19.08 -18.89
N VAL A 204 3.96 18.67 -18.77
CA VAL A 204 3.52 17.41 -18.15
C VAL A 204 2.58 16.72 -19.09
N LEU A 205 2.89 15.48 -19.46
CA LEU A 205 1.92 14.53 -19.94
C LEU A 205 1.36 13.80 -18.72
N ASP A 206 0.08 14.03 -18.38
CA ASP A 206 -0.68 13.34 -17.35
C ASP A 206 -1.56 12.31 -18.06
N ALA A 207 -1.32 11.01 -17.82
CA ALA A 207 -1.91 9.94 -18.58
C ALA A 207 -2.32 8.75 -17.71
N ASP A 208 -3.36 8.06 -18.16
CA ASP A 208 -3.92 6.84 -17.59
C ASP A 208 -3.98 5.76 -18.68
N ILE A 209 -3.69 4.52 -18.31
CA ILE A 209 -3.76 3.37 -19.22
C ILE A 209 -5.18 2.80 -19.19
N SER A 210 -5.81 2.71 -20.35
CA SER A 210 -7.18 2.21 -20.48
C SER A 210 -7.26 0.74 -20.13
N GLN A 211 -8.12 0.39 -19.15
CA GLN A 211 -8.43 -0.99 -18.77
C GLN A 211 -7.18 -1.89 -18.64
N CYS A 212 -6.13 -1.38 -17.98
CA CYS A 212 -4.81 -1.99 -17.95
C CYS A 212 -4.85 -3.48 -17.60
N PHE A 213 -5.62 -3.88 -16.57
CA PHE A 213 -5.68 -5.28 -16.13
C PHE A 213 -6.41 -6.21 -17.13
N ASP A 214 -7.29 -5.66 -17.95
CA ASP A 214 -8.19 -6.42 -18.81
C ASP A 214 -7.63 -6.57 -20.23
N LYS A 215 -6.76 -5.63 -20.66
CA LYS A 215 -6.25 -5.56 -22.04
C LYS A 215 -4.81 -6.05 -22.21
N ILE A 216 -4.10 -6.38 -21.13
CA ILE A 216 -2.71 -6.89 -21.22
C ILE A 216 -2.67 -8.12 -22.12
N ASN A 217 -1.82 -8.10 -23.16
CA ASN A 217 -1.57 -9.27 -23.99
C ASN A 217 -0.91 -10.36 -23.15
N HIS A 218 -1.62 -11.48 -22.95
CA HIS A 218 -1.19 -12.58 -22.10
C HIS A 218 0.06 -13.29 -22.63
N ASP A 219 0.22 -13.40 -23.94
CA ASP A 219 1.36 -14.11 -24.51
C ASP A 219 2.63 -13.26 -24.35
N VAL A 220 2.55 -11.94 -24.56
CA VAL A 220 3.65 -10.99 -24.28
C VAL A 220 4.00 -10.99 -22.78
N LEU A 221 3.00 -10.98 -21.89
CA LEU A 221 3.25 -11.09 -20.45
C LEU A 221 3.96 -12.39 -20.09
N LEU A 222 3.53 -13.53 -20.67
CA LEU A 222 4.16 -14.82 -20.47
C LEU A 222 5.57 -14.87 -21.05
N GLU A 223 5.85 -14.23 -22.16
CA GLU A 223 7.20 -14.10 -22.71
C GLU A 223 8.10 -13.32 -21.75
N LYS A 224 7.63 -12.17 -21.26
CA LYS A 224 8.35 -11.33 -20.30
C LYS A 224 8.65 -12.03 -18.97
N LEU A 225 7.76 -12.91 -18.51
CA LEU A 225 7.95 -13.78 -17.34
C LEU A 225 9.07 -14.81 -17.55
N GLY A 226 9.39 -15.16 -18.79
CA GLY A 226 10.44 -16.13 -19.12
C GLY A 226 10.19 -17.53 -18.56
N LYS A 227 11.27 -18.23 -18.19
CA LYS A 227 11.25 -19.60 -17.66
C LYS A 227 11.18 -19.59 -16.12
N THR A 228 10.07 -19.12 -15.53
CA THR A 228 9.86 -19.19 -14.08
C THR A 228 9.20 -20.52 -13.68
N PRO A 229 9.47 -21.08 -12.47
CA PRO A 229 8.76 -22.24 -11.95
C PRO A 229 7.25 -22.09 -11.85
N TYR A 230 6.74 -20.87 -11.87
CA TYR A 230 5.32 -20.51 -11.72
C TYR A 230 4.61 -20.31 -13.06
N ARG A 231 5.32 -20.30 -14.19
CA ARG A 231 4.79 -19.98 -15.52
C ARG A 231 3.52 -20.76 -15.87
N ARG A 232 3.46 -22.06 -15.53
CA ARG A 232 2.29 -22.90 -15.82
C ARG A 232 1.05 -22.40 -15.07
N LEU A 233 1.15 -22.14 -13.78
CA LEU A 233 0.04 -21.63 -12.97
C LEU A 233 -0.43 -20.26 -13.44
N ILE A 234 0.52 -19.37 -13.77
CA ILE A 234 0.18 -18.04 -14.29
C ILE A 234 -0.57 -18.18 -15.61
N LYS A 235 -0.08 -19.03 -16.52
CA LYS A 235 -0.76 -19.31 -17.80
C LYS A 235 -2.17 -19.86 -17.58
N GLU A 236 -2.35 -20.75 -16.58
CA GLU A 236 -3.67 -21.25 -16.22
C GLU A 236 -4.57 -20.11 -15.74
N TRP A 237 -4.15 -19.26 -14.80
CA TRP A 237 -4.96 -18.12 -14.34
C TRP A 237 -5.30 -17.14 -15.45
N LEU A 238 -4.41 -16.90 -16.40
CA LEU A 238 -4.64 -16.02 -17.54
C LEU A 238 -5.58 -16.63 -18.58
N LYS A 239 -5.60 -17.94 -18.73
CA LYS A 239 -6.37 -18.67 -19.75
C LYS A 239 -7.60 -19.40 -19.20
N TYR A 240 -7.83 -19.36 -17.88
CA TYR A 240 -9.06 -19.90 -17.32
C TYR A 240 -10.26 -19.03 -17.68
N GLY A 241 -11.35 -19.69 -18.04
CA GLY A 241 -12.61 -19.01 -18.28
C GLY A 241 -13.23 -18.47 -16.99
N VAL A 242 -14.38 -17.86 -17.15
CA VAL A 242 -15.13 -17.21 -16.08
C VAL A 242 -16.45 -17.93 -15.86
N LEU A 243 -16.83 -18.08 -14.60
CA LEU A 243 -18.17 -18.50 -14.21
C LEU A 243 -19.03 -17.26 -13.97
N ASP A 244 -20.03 -17.04 -14.82
CA ASP A 244 -21.03 -15.99 -14.67
C ASP A 244 -22.40 -16.66 -14.43
N ASN A 245 -23.05 -16.37 -13.31
CA ASN A 245 -24.31 -17.02 -12.93
C ASN A 245 -24.30 -18.57 -13.06
N ASN A 246 -23.18 -19.20 -12.64
CA ASN A 246 -22.91 -20.64 -12.75
C ASN A 246 -22.78 -21.19 -14.19
N GLN A 247 -22.77 -20.34 -15.21
CA GLN A 247 -22.45 -20.73 -16.58
C GLN A 247 -20.97 -20.47 -16.86
N PHE A 248 -20.28 -21.47 -17.40
CA PHE A 248 -18.88 -21.34 -17.77
C PHE A 248 -18.75 -20.63 -19.11
N HIS A 249 -18.01 -19.54 -19.11
CA HIS A 249 -17.62 -18.79 -20.30
C HIS A 249 -16.12 -19.03 -20.53
N PRO A 250 -15.74 -19.69 -21.64
CA PRO A 250 -14.34 -19.83 -22.01
C PRO A 250 -13.74 -18.43 -22.31
N PRO A 251 -12.42 -18.27 -22.14
CA PRO A 251 -11.76 -17.03 -22.53
C PRO A 251 -11.96 -16.80 -24.04
N LEU A 252 -12.31 -15.57 -24.41
CA LEU A 252 -12.41 -15.18 -25.81
C LEU A 252 -11.02 -15.29 -26.44
N SER A 253 -10.91 -16.07 -27.49
CA SER A 253 -9.65 -16.33 -28.20
C SER A 253 -9.01 -15.02 -28.66
N GLY A 254 -7.80 -14.74 -28.21
CA GLY A 254 -6.95 -13.62 -28.65
C GLY A 254 -7.07 -12.32 -27.87
N MET A 255 -8.12 -12.11 -27.10
CA MET A 255 -8.23 -10.98 -26.16
C MET A 255 -8.30 -11.54 -24.74
N GLY A 256 -7.29 -11.27 -23.93
CA GLY A 256 -7.28 -11.60 -22.53
C GLY A 256 -8.30 -10.79 -21.75
N VAL A 257 -9.58 -11.05 -22.00
CA VAL A 257 -10.67 -10.31 -21.37
C VAL A 257 -10.82 -10.80 -19.94
N ASP A 258 -10.64 -9.90 -18.98
CA ASP A 258 -11.20 -9.97 -17.63
C ASP A 258 -10.57 -10.92 -16.58
N THR A 259 -9.41 -11.53 -16.80
CA THR A 259 -8.91 -12.55 -15.84
C THR A 259 -8.03 -12.02 -14.73
N LEU A 260 -7.45 -10.83 -14.87
CA LEU A 260 -6.51 -10.29 -13.88
C LEU A 260 -7.17 -9.44 -12.79
N GLN A 261 -8.38 -8.92 -12.99
CA GLN A 261 -9.00 -8.04 -12.01
C GLN A 261 -9.44 -8.79 -10.74
N GLY A 262 -9.01 -8.32 -9.56
CA GLY A 262 -9.38 -8.90 -8.25
C GLY A 262 -8.47 -10.02 -7.73
N GLY A 263 -7.49 -10.48 -8.50
CA GLY A 263 -6.50 -11.47 -8.05
C GLY A 263 -5.43 -10.87 -7.12
N ILE A 264 -4.93 -11.66 -6.18
CA ILE A 264 -3.83 -11.24 -5.27
C ILE A 264 -2.53 -11.00 -6.02
N ILE A 265 -2.27 -11.77 -7.07
CA ILE A 265 -1.06 -11.65 -7.88
C ILE A 265 -1.20 -10.60 -9.00
N SER A 266 -2.41 -10.18 -9.34
CA SER A 266 -2.69 -9.30 -10.48
C SER A 266 -1.92 -7.98 -10.47
N PRO A 267 -1.77 -7.28 -9.34
CA PRO A 267 -0.98 -6.05 -9.29
C PRO A 267 0.50 -6.28 -9.62
N LEU A 268 1.06 -7.42 -9.22
CA LEU A 268 2.43 -7.80 -9.56
C LEU A 268 2.56 -8.07 -11.05
N LEU A 269 1.63 -8.84 -11.64
CA LEU A 269 1.64 -9.14 -13.07
C LEU A 269 1.47 -7.89 -13.94
N ALA A 270 0.64 -6.94 -13.52
CA ALA A 270 0.51 -5.65 -14.19
C ALA A 270 1.82 -4.84 -14.14
N ASN A 271 2.49 -4.81 -13.00
CA ASN A 271 3.80 -4.15 -12.89
C ASN A 271 4.85 -4.84 -13.77
N ILE A 272 4.82 -6.17 -13.89
CA ILE A 272 5.70 -6.93 -14.78
C ILE A 272 5.42 -6.58 -16.25
N ALA A 273 4.15 -6.50 -16.64
CA ALA A 273 3.78 -6.10 -18.00
C ALA A 273 4.29 -4.70 -18.35
N LEU A 274 4.17 -3.77 -17.40
CA LEU A 274 4.55 -2.35 -17.56
C LEU A 274 6.03 -2.06 -17.26
N HIS A 275 6.81 -3.04 -16.80
CA HIS A 275 8.25 -2.90 -16.64
C HIS A 275 8.94 -2.71 -18.00
N GLY A 276 9.94 -1.84 -18.08
CA GLY A 276 10.61 -1.42 -19.32
C GLY A 276 10.08 -0.11 -19.91
N MET A 277 9.03 0.48 -19.31
CA MET A 277 8.46 1.76 -19.77
C MET A 277 9.43 2.92 -19.57
N GLU A 278 10.10 2.97 -18.42
CA GLU A 278 11.11 3.99 -18.11
C GLU A 278 12.36 3.80 -18.94
N GLU A 279 12.81 2.56 -19.13
CA GLU A 279 13.95 2.20 -19.99
C GLU A 279 13.70 2.65 -21.43
N ARG A 280 12.51 2.39 -21.98
CA ARG A 280 12.14 2.82 -23.34
C ARG A 280 12.19 4.34 -23.51
N LEU A 281 11.79 5.09 -22.49
CA LEU A 281 11.92 6.56 -22.50
C LEU A 281 13.38 7.02 -22.39
N MET A 282 14.20 6.33 -21.63
CA MET A 282 15.64 6.63 -21.54
C MET A 282 16.34 6.38 -22.88
N GLU A 283 16.09 5.25 -23.55
CA GLU A 283 16.59 4.96 -24.90
C GLU A 283 16.18 6.05 -25.89
N PHE A 284 14.92 6.48 -25.86
CA PHE A 284 14.45 7.60 -26.68
C PHE A 284 15.22 8.89 -26.37
N ALA A 285 15.47 9.19 -25.10
CA ALA A 285 16.17 10.39 -24.71
C ALA A 285 17.65 10.37 -25.12
N GLU A 286 18.30 9.21 -25.12
CA GLU A 286 19.69 9.02 -25.54
C GLU A 286 19.86 9.08 -27.06
N THR A 287 18.92 8.52 -27.81
CA THR A 287 18.97 8.45 -29.28
C THR A 287 18.37 9.68 -29.96
N SER A 288 17.79 10.60 -29.19
CA SER A 288 17.12 11.77 -29.74
C SER A 288 18.11 12.86 -30.18
N ASP A 289 17.99 13.33 -31.42
CA ASP A 289 18.72 14.51 -31.95
C ASP A 289 18.22 15.84 -31.36
N MET A 290 17.31 15.81 -30.38
CA MET A 290 16.74 17.00 -29.79
C MET A 290 17.75 17.74 -28.93
N LYS A 291 17.94 19.02 -29.27
CA LYS A 291 18.82 19.93 -28.54
C LYS A 291 18.01 20.76 -27.53
N ASN A 292 18.65 21.10 -26.42
CA ASN A 292 18.09 22.05 -25.45
C ASN A 292 18.08 23.48 -26.05
N LYS A 293 17.55 24.47 -25.31
CA LYS A 293 17.53 25.89 -25.74
C LYS A 293 18.92 26.46 -26.01
N MET A 294 19.99 25.84 -25.53
CA MET A 294 21.40 26.24 -25.72
C MET A 294 22.09 25.46 -26.85
N GLY A 295 21.36 24.68 -27.64
CA GLY A 295 21.93 23.89 -28.74
C GLY A 295 22.67 22.62 -28.29
N GLN A 296 22.66 22.28 -26.98
CA GLN A 296 23.30 21.09 -26.45
C GLN A 296 22.35 19.90 -26.54
N GLN A 297 22.89 18.70 -26.72
CA GLN A 297 22.10 17.46 -26.74
C GLN A 297 21.32 17.27 -25.43
N MET A 298 20.14 16.75 -25.55
CA MET A 298 19.24 16.50 -24.41
C MET A 298 19.90 15.51 -23.44
N LYS A 299 19.94 15.87 -22.15
CA LYS A 299 20.38 14.92 -21.11
C LYS A 299 19.26 13.93 -20.82
N PRO A 300 19.48 12.60 -20.86
CA PRO A 300 18.45 11.60 -20.58
C PRO A 300 17.71 11.87 -19.27
N GLN A 301 18.42 12.26 -18.22
CA GLN A 301 17.87 12.55 -16.89
C GLN A 301 16.94 13.78 -16.84
N SER A 302 16.88 14.60 -17.93
CA SER A 302 15.94 15.74 -18.00
C SER A 302 14.51 15.29 -18.27
N LEU A 303 14.33 14.16 -18.96
CA LEU A 303 13.05 13.50 -19.19
C LEU A 303 12.75 12.60 -17.99
N THR A 304 11.66 12.85 -17.29
CA THR A 304 11.32 12.13 -16.05
C THR A 304 9.97 11.43 -16.19
N LEU A 305 9.94 10.12 -15.96
CA LEU A 305 8.72 9.33 -15.77
C LEU A 305 8.45 9.15 -14.27
N THR A 306 7.21 9.26 -13.86
CA THR A 306 6.74 8.79 -12.54
C THR A 306 5.47 8.00 -12.74
N ARG A 307 5.50 6.70 -12.40
CA ARG A 307 4.38 5.77 -12.60
C ARG A 307 3.85 5.25 -11.26
N TYR A 308 2.54 5.22 -11.14
CA TYR A 308 1.83 4.58 -10.03
C TYR A 308 0.75 3.65 -10.61
N ALA A 309 1.05 2.37 -10.72
CA ALA A 309 0.23 1.37 -11.41
C ALA A 309 -0.01 1.75 -12.89
N ASP A 310 -1.24 1.97 -13.27
CA ASP A 310 -1.73 2.39 -14.59
C ASP A 310 -1.68 3.91 -14.82
N ASN A 311 -1.52 4.70 -13.76
CA ASN A 311 -1.40 6.17 -13.83
C ASN A 311 0.06 6.60 -13.93
N PHE A 312 0.39 7.51 -14.83
CA PHE A 312 1.75 8.02 -14.94
C PHE A 312 1.83 9.45 -15.44
N VAL A 313 2.95 10.09 -15.14
CA VAL A 313 3.28 11.42 -15.66
C VAL A 313 4.67 11.43 -16.29
N ILE A 314 4.79 12.12 -17.43
CA ILE A 314 6.07 12.40 -18.09
C ILE A 314 6.32 13.90 -18.05
N LEU A 315 7.52 14.31 -17.64
CA LEU A 315 7.87 15.69 -17.35
C LEU A 315 9.12 16.12 -18.12
N HIS A 316 9.02 17.21 -18.88
CA HIS A 316 10.18 17.83 -19.57
C HIS A 316 9.98 19.34 -19.78
N GLU A 317 11.08 20.09 -19.89
CA GLU A 317 11.07 21.55 -20.13
C GLU A 317 10.61 21.94 -21.53
N ASN A 318 10.75 21.05 -22.50
CA ASN A 318 10.40 21.28 -23.91
C ASN A 318 9.15 20.46 -24.28
N ILE A 319 8.12 21.16 -24.77
CA ILE A 319 6.85 20.54 -25.19
C ILE A 319 7.04 19.52 -26.31
N LYS A 320 7.93 19.79 -27.28
CA LYS A 320 8.18 18.87 -28.41
C LYS A 320 8.69 17.52 -27.92
N VAL A 321 9.49 17.50 -26.84
CA VAL A 321 9.98 16.27 -26.21
C VAL A 321 8.81 15.51 -25.55
N VAL A 322 7.91 16.21 -24.85
CA VAL A 322 6.74 15.58 -24.21
C VAL A 322 5.80 14.98 -25.24
N LEU A 323 5.54 15.69 -26.35
CA LEU A 323 4.71 15.19 -27.44
C LEU A 323 5.30 13.93 -28.07
N ARG A 324 6.61 13.94 -28.35
CA ARG A 324 7.29 12.78 -28.93
C ARG A 324 7.39 11.61 -27.95
N ALA A 325 7.63 11.88 -26.66
CA ALA A 325 7.58 10.88 -25.61
C ALA A 325 6.18 10.22 -25.50
N LYS A 326 5.11 11.01 -25.68
CA LYS A 326 3.74 10.46 -25.76
C LYS A 326 3.63 9.42 -26.89
N THR A 327 4.08 9.75 -28.11
CA THR A 327 4.07 8.83 -29.25
C THR A 327 4.87 7.57 -28.96
N VAL A 328 6.10 7.70 -28.44
CA VAL A 328 6.97 6.56 -28.09
C VAL A 328 6.29 5.63 -27.09
N ILE A 329 5.63 6.19 -26.07
CA ILE A 329 4.91 5.37 -25.08
C ILE A 329 3.65 4.74 -25.67
N GLN A 330 2.92 5.42 -26.54
CA GLN A 330 1.77 4.84 -27.23
C GLN A 330 2.18 3.65 -28.09
N GLU A 331 3.26 3.77 -28.86
CA GLU A 331 3.80 2.67 -29.65
C GLU A 331 4.27 1.50 -28.77
N TRP A 332 4.95 1.77 -27.66
CA TRP A 332 5.40 0.76 -26.73
C TRP A 332 4.22 0.04 -26.04
N LEU A 333 3.21 0.77 -25.59
CA LEU A 333 1.99 0.20 -24.99
C LEU A 333 1.23 -0.68 -25.98
N SER A 334 1.16 -0.29 -27.25
CA SER A 334 0.47 -1.08 -28.28
C SER A 334 1.08 -2.47 -28.48
N GLN A 335 2.41 -2.60 -28.30
CA GLN A 335 3.10 -3.89 -28.38
C GLN A 335 2.67 -4.88 -27.28
N ILE A 336 2.23 -4.37 -26.13
CA ILE A 336 1.71 -5.17 -25.02
C ILE A 336 0.19 -5.21 -24.95
N GLY A 337 -0.50 -4.73 -26.02
CA GLY A 337 -1.96 -4.73 -26.13
C GLY A 337 -2.66 -3.62 -25.35
N LEU A 338 -1.93 -2.59 -24.92
CA LEU A 338 -2.45 -1.49 -24.10
C LEU A 338 -2.51 -0.17 -24.89
N GLU A 339 -3.39 0.71 -24.44
CA GLU A 339 -3.59 2.04 -25.02
C GLU A 339 -3.80 3.10 -23.93
N LEU A 340 -3.53 4.36 -24.25
CA LEU A 340 -3.82 5.48 -23.37
C LEU A 340 -5.33 5.77 -23.33
N GLU A 341 -5.83 6.11 -22.14
CA GLU A 341 -7.21 6.59 -21.98
C GLU A 341 -7.33 8.04 -22.49
N SER A 342 -7.96 8.22 -23.64
CA SER A 342 -8.00 9.51 -24.33
C SER A 342 -8.64 10.62 -23.51
N GLU A 343 -9.73 10.32 -22.78
CA GLU A 343 -10.46 11.29 -21.96
C GLU A 343 -9.66 11.77 -20.73
N LYS A 344 -8.72 10.96 -20.27
CA LYS A 344 -7.91 11.24 -19.09
C LYS A 344 -6.48 11.68 -19.42
N THR A 345 -6.06 11.52 -20.69
CA THR A 345 -4.72 11.91 -21.12
C THR A 345 -4.71 13.37 -21.53
N ARG A 346 -3.95 14.18 -20.82
CA ARG A 346 -3.84 15.62 -21.07
C ARG A 346 -2.40 16.11 -20.98
N ILE A 347 -2.15 17.23 -21.66
CA ILE A 347 -0.89 17.95 -21.53
C ILE A 347 -1.16 19.27 -20.80
N ALA A 348 -0.32 19.58 -19.83
CA ALA A 348 -0.38 20.82 -19.06
C ALA A 348 1.04 21.36 -18.85
N HIS A 349 1.12 22.60 -18.35
CA HIS A 349 2.38 23.18 -17.90
C HIS A 349 2.30 23.52 -16.41
N THR A 350 3.38 23.30 -15.67
CA THR A 350 3.36 23.45 -14.20
C THR A 350 3.15 24.88 -13.72
N LEU A 351 3.56 25.89 -14.50
CA LEU A 351 3.56 27.31 -14.14
C LEU A 351 2.61 28.15 -14.98
N GLU A 352 2.44 27.84 -16.25
CA GLU A 352 1.72 28.66 -17.24
C GLU A 352 0.53 27.90 -17.82
N GLU A 353 -0.39 28.62 -18.42
CA GLU A 353 -1.48 28.03 -19.18
C GLU A 353 -0.94 27.43 -20.49
N TYR A 354 -1.48 26.29 -20.88
CA TYR A 354 -1.11 25.63 -22.13
C TYR A 354 -2.36 25.02 -22.79
N GLU A 355 -2.64 25.43 -24.04
CA GLU A 355 -3.80 24.97 -24.84
C GLU A 355 -5.13 25.02 -24.08
N GLY A 356 -5.39 26.13 -23.36
CA GLY A 356 -6.61 26.31 -22.56
C GLY A 356 -6.62 25.56 -21.22
N ASN A 357 -5.61 24.73 -20.95
CA ASN A 357 -5.46 24.06 -19.67
C ASN A 357 -4.81 24.99 -18.64
N GLN A 358 -5.48 25.14 -17.48
CA GLN A 358 -4.92 25.89 -16.35
C GLN A 358 -3.60 25.28 -15.87
N PRO A 359 -2.66 26.11 -15.33
CA PRO A 359 -1.39 25.62 -14.82
C PRO A 359 -1.55 24.55 -13.75
N GLY A 360 -0.69 23.53 -13.83
CA GLY A 360 -0.67 22.39 -12.89
C GLY A 360 -1.55 21.23 -13.35
N PHE A 361 -1.51 20.18 -12.57
CA PHE A 361 -2.23 18.92 -12.84
C PHE A 361 -2.61 18.22 -11.53
N ASP A 362 -3.56 17.29 -11.61
CA ASP A 362 -3.98 16.48 -10.48
C ASP A 362 -3.42 15.06 -10.65
N PHE A 363 -2.67 14.56 -9.68
CA PHE A 363 -2.12 13.21 -9.68
C PHE A 363 -2.33 12.54 -8.32
N LEU A 364 -2.90 11.34 -8.29
CA LEU A 364 -3.18 10.55 -7.09
C LEU A 364 -3.94 11.33 -5.99
N GLY A 365 -4.85 12.21 -6.39
CA GLY A 365 -5.63 13.04 -5.46
C GLY A 365 -4.93 14.32 -5.00
N PHE A 366 -3.72 14.58 -5.44
CA PHE A 366 -2.97 15.81 -5.18
C PHE A 366 -3.02 16.74 -6.38
N ASN A 367 -3.14 18.05 -6.12
CA ASN A 367 -2.95 19.10 -7.12
C ASN A 367 -1.51 19.61 -7.04
N ILE A 368 -0.79 19.55 -8.13
CA ILE A 368 0.63 19.89 -8.25
C ILE A 368 0.74 21.10 -9.18
N ARG A 369 1.21 22.23 -8.65
CA ARG A 369 1.26 23.49 -9.41
C ARG A 369 2.39 24.39 -8.92
N GLN A 370 2.94 25.19 -9.85
CA GLN A 370 3.83 26.29 -9.54
C GLN A 370 3.07 27.61 -9.62
N TYR A 371 3.39 28.53 -8.73
CA TYR A 371 2.76 29.85 -8.61
C TYR A 371 3.85 30.92 -8.77
N LYS A 372 3.59 31.90 -9.62
CA LYS A 372 4.48 33.07 -9.77
C LYS A 372 4.51 33.85 -8.46
N VAL A 373 5.69 34.11 -7.93
CA VAL A 373 5.92 34.89 -6.71
C VAL A 373 7.17 35.72 -6.87
N LYS A 374 7.12 36.98 -6.39
CA LYS A 374 8.27 37.91 -6.49
C LYS A 374 9.33 37.70 -5.40
N SER A 375 8.98 36.96 -4.33
CA SER A 375 9.82 36.84 -3.14
C SER A 375 10.87 35.70 -3.19
N THR A 376 10.96 34.97 -4.30
CA THR A 376 11.93 33.89 -4.47
C THR A 376 12.85 34.18 -5.65
N GLU A 377 14.12 33.79 -5.55
CA GLU A 377 15.12 33.92 -6.62
C GLU A 377 14.65 33.25 -7.94
N LEU A 378 13.91 32.16 -7.84
CA LEU A 378 13.36 31.44 -8.99
C LEU A 378 12.14 32.12 -9.63
N GLY A 379 11.54 33.14 -9.00
CA GLY A 379 10.34 33.82 -9.47
C GLY A 379 9.05 33.00 -9.33
N TYR A 380 9.10 31.80 -8.76
CA TYR A 380 7.94 30.94 -8.52
C TYR A 380 8.12 30.04 -7.28
N LYS A 381 7.00 29.49 -6.79
CA LYS A 381 6.95 28.53 -5.69
C LYS A 381 6.14 27.30 -6.10
N THR A 382 6.72 26.12 -5.91
CA THR A 382 6.03 24.84 -6.15
C THR A 382 5.19 24.46 -4.93
N LEU A 383 3.89 24.29 -5.12
CA LEU A 383 2.97 23.87 -4.08
C LEU A 383 2.25 22.57 -4.51
N ILE A 384 2.17 21.64 -3.58
CA ILE A 384 1.36 20.44 -3.69
C ILE A 384 0.28 20.53 -2.62
N LYS A 385 -0.98 20.41 -3.03
CA LYS A 385 -2.17 20.53 -2.17
C LYS A 385 -3.14 19.37 -2.44
N PRO A 386 -4.11 19.09 -1.56
CA PRO A 386 -5.23 18.22 -1.91
C PRO A 386 -5.96 18.72 -3.15
N SER A 387 -6.30 17.86 -4.09
CA SER A 387 -7.03 18.25 -5.31
C SER A 387 -8.47 18.66 -5.00
N SER A 388 -9.05 19.52 -5.84
CA SER A 388 -10.45 19.96 -5.70
C SER A 388 -11.43 18.79 -5.72
N LYS A 389 -11.15 17.76 -6.53
CA LYS A 389 -11.93 16.52 -6.59
C LYS A 389 -11.87 15.75 -5.27
N SER A 390 -10.68 15.60 -4.70
CA SER A 390 -10.47 14.92 -3.41
C SER A 390 -11.19 15.64 -2.26
N ILE A 391 -11.09 16.98 -2.20
CA ILE A 391 -11.78 17.81 -1.20
C ILE A 391 -13.30 17.63 -1.30
N LYS A 392 -13.87 17.72 -2.50
CA LYS A 392 -15.31 17.56 -2.73
C LYS A 392 -15.81 16.17 -2.34
N THR A 393 -15.06 15.12 -2.72
CA THR A 393 -15.42 13.72 -2.41
C THR A 393 -15.37 13.47 -0.90
N HIS A 394 -14.34 13.97 -0.22
CA HIS A 394 -14.22 13.85 1.23
C HIS A 394 -15.37 14.57 1.96
N TYR A 395 -15.67 15.81 1.56
CA TYR A 395 -16.79 16.55 2.16
C TYR A 395 -18.13 15.83 1.95
N ARG A 396 -18.39 15.26 0.75
CA ARG A 396 -19.59 14.45 0.52
C ARG A 396 -19.67 13.28 1.48
N LYS A 397 -18.59 12.51 1.62
CA LYS A 397 -18.55 11.37 2.54
C LYS A 397 -18.86 11.76 3.99
N LEU A 398 -18.32 12.90 4.47
CA LEU A 398 -18.65 13.43 5.80
C LEU A 398 -20.12 13.85 5.89
N ALA A 399 -20.67 14.48 4.84
CA ALA A 399 -22.05 14.89 4.78
C ALA A 399 -23.00 13.67 4.82
N ASP A 400 -22.71 12.63 4.04
CA ASP A 400 -23.50 11.40 3.97
C ASP A 400 -23.54 10.69 5.33
N ILE A 401 -22.42 10.66 6.06
CA ILE A 401 -22.37 10.13 7.43
C ILE A 401 -23.28 10.95 8.35
N CYS A 402 -23.23 12.28 8.29
CA CYS A 402 -24.11 13.13 9.10
C CYS A 402 -25.59 12.92 8.76
N ASP A 403 -25.92 12.73 7.48
CA ASP A 403 -27.30 12.56 7.00
C ASP A 403 -27.87 11.19 7.33
N SER A 404 -27.06 10.15 7.24
CA SER A 404 -27.47 8.78 7.61
C SER A 404 -27.62 8.59 9.14
N HIS A 405 -27.03 9.49 9.95
CA HIS A 405 -27.04 9.41 11.41
C HIS A 405 -27.82 10.57 12.06
N LYS A 406 -28.92 11.04 11.45
CA LYS A 406 -29.73 12.18 11.96
C LYS A 406 -30.26 11.96 13.37
N SER A 407 -30.66 10.74 13.70
CA SER A 407 -31.25 10.36 15.00
C SER A 407 -30.28 9.64 15.92
N ALA A 408 -29.08 9.30 15.46
CA ALA A 408 -28.11 8.53 16.23
C ALA A 408 -27.55 9.29 17.44
N PRO A 409 -27.11 8.62 18.52
CA PRO A 409 -26.36 9.22 19.60
C PRO A 409 -25.10 9.96 19.10
N VAL A 410 -24.66 10.98 19.83
CA VAL A 410 -23.46 11.77 19.50
C VAL A 410 -22.22 10.89 19.42
N SER A 411 -22.07 9.96 20.35
CA SER A 411 -20.95 9.01 20.39
C SER A 411 -20.83 8.19 19.10
N VAL A 412 -21.95 7.66 18.60
CA VAL A 412 -22.00 6.90 17.35
C VAL A 412 -21.57 7.76 16.16
N LEU A 413 -22.06 8.99 16.08
CA LEU A 413 -21.68 9.91 15.00
C LEU A 413 -20.18 10.23 15.03
N ILE A 414 -19.63 10.53 16.21
CA ILE A 414 -18.20 10.81 16.40
C ILE A 414 -17.35 9.57 16.01
N THR A 415 -17.73 8.40 16.48
CA THR A 415 -17.03 7.14 16.17
C THR A 415 -17.00 6.85 14.66
N ARG A 416 -18.06 7.23 13.91
CA ARG A 416 -18.11 7.08 12.46
C ARG A 416 -17.32 8.15 11.70
N LEU A 417 -17.28 9.38 12.20
CA LEU A 417 -16.58 10.49 11.55
C LEU A 417 -15.06 10.45 11.79
N ASN A 418 -14.62 10.14 13.01
CA ASN A 418 -13.20 10.20 13.38
C ASN A 418 -12.26 9.40 12.49
N PRO A 419 -12.53 8.15 12.10
CA PRO A 419 -11.66 7.40 11.19
C PRO A 419 -11.57 8.04 9.80
N VAL A 420 -12.67 8.64 9.31
CA VAL A 420 -12.73 9.28 7.99
C VAL A 420 -11.95 10.59 7.98
N ILE A 421 -12.11 11.41 9.03
CA ILE A 421 -11.36 12.66 9.21
C ILE A 421 -9.86 12.36 9.30
N LYS A 422 -9.50 11.44 10.22
CA LYS A 422 -8.11 11.09 10.46
C LYS A 422 -7.44 10.51 9.22
N GLY A 423 -8.03 9.50 8.58
CA GLY A 423 -7.43 8.84 7.43
C GLY A 423 -7.21 9.79 6.25
N TRP A 424 -8.13 10.75 6.01
CA TRP A 424 -7.95 11.74 4.95
C TRP A 424 -6.90 12.80 5.31
N ALA A 425 -6.89 13.27 6.55
CA ALA A 425 -5.90 14.24 7.02
C ALA A 425 -4.48 13.64 7.05
N ASP A 426 -4.33 12.41 7.52
CA ASP A 426 -3.05 11.69 7.50
C ASP A 426 -2.52 11.53 6.06
N TYR A 427 -3.39 11.16 5.08
CA TYR A 427 -2.99 11.03 3.68
C TYR A 427 -2.44 12.34 3.08
N PHE A 428 -2.99 13.50 3.46
CA PHE A 428 -2.54 14.80 2.95
C PHE A 428 -1.59 15.55 3.91
N SER A 429 -1.16 14.92 5.01
CA SER A 429 -0.26 15.55 5.98
C SER A 429 1.15 15.82 5.44
N GLY A 430 1.56 15.12 4.36
CA GLY A 430 2.88 15.30 3.74
C GLY A 430 3.03 16.55 2.85
N VAL A 431 1.94 17.28 2.59
CA VAL A 431 1.90 18.39 1.63
C VAL A 431 1.32 19.68 2.23
N VAL A 432 1.16 20.72 1.42
CA VAL A 432 0.63 22.03 1.86
C VAL A 432 -0.89 21.94 2.00
N SER A 433 -1.38 21.43 3.11
CA SER A 433 -2.79 21.12 3.34
C SER A 433 -3.47 21.89 4.49
N LYS A 434 -2.72 22.63 5.31
CA LYS A 434 -3.25 23.27 6.53
C LYS A 434 -4.44 24.19 6.28
N GLU A 435 -4.38 25.01 5.23
CA GLU A 435 -5.49 25.88 4.83
C GLU A 435 -6.73 25.07 4.44
N VAL A 436 -6.53 23.97 3.71
CA VAL A 436 -7.61 23.05 3.32
C VAL A 436 -8.19 22.33 4.54
N PHE A 437 -7.36 21.92 5.48
CA PHE A 437 -7.78 21.29 6.73
C PHE A 437 -8.70 22.24 7.54
N ASN A 438 -8.28 23.49 7.74
CA ASN A 438 -9.10 24.49 8.40
C ASN A 438 -10.45 24.72 7.70
N LYS A 439 -10.44 24.76 6.35
CA LYS A 439 -11.67 24.89 5.56
C LYS A 439 -12.59 23.68 5.76
N MET A 440 -12.05 22.48 5.80
CA MET A 440 -12.83 21.25 6.03
C MET A 440 -13.44 21.22 7.43
N ASP A 441 -12.69 21.59 8.45
CA ASP A 441 -13.19 21.70 9.84
C ASP A 441 -14.32 22.71 9.94
N MET A 442 -14.21 23.87 9.28
CA MET A 442 -15.27 24.88 9.23
C MET A 442 -16.54 24.35 8.53
N LEU A 443 -16.39 23.67 7.41
CA LEU A 443 -17.52 23.10 6.66
C LEU A 443 -18.23 22.01 7.46
N LEU A 444 -17.46 21.14 8.11
CA LEU A 444 -17.99 20.09 8.98
C LEU A 444 -18.69 20.68 10.19
N TRP A 445 -18.10 21.67 10.84
CA TRP A 445 -18.73 22.37 11.96
C TRP A 445 -20.08 22.98 11.56
N LYS A 446 -20.19 23.65 10.41
CA LYS A 446 -21.46 24.16 9.87
C LYS A 446 -22.50 23.05 9.66
N ARG A 447 -22.08 21.87 9.23
CA ARG A 447 -22.95 20.72 9.04
C ARG A 447 -23.45 20.15 10.37
N LEU A 448 -22.55 19.95 11.31
CA LEU A 448 -22.85 19.43 12.65
C LEU A 448 -23.71 20.41 13.47
N SER A 449 -23.49 21.71 13.32
CA SER A 449 -24.36 22.73 13.96
C SER A 449 -25.79 22.62 13.44
N ARG A 450 -25.99 22.43 12.13
CA ARG A 450 -27.34 22.20 11.56
C ARG A 450 -27.94 20.88 12.04
N TRP A 451 -27.14 19.81 12.12
CA TRP A 451 -27.56 18.52 12.67
C TRP A 451 -28.02 18.66 14.13
N ALA A 452 -27.27 19.35 14.98
CA ALA A 452 -27.58 19.56 16.38
C ALA A 452 -28.86 20.45 16.59
N ASN A 453 -28.98 21.55 15.82
CA ASN A 453 -30.15 22.41 15.89
C ASN A 453 -31.45 21.72 15.46
N ARG A 454 -31.40 20.86 14.44
CA ARG A 454 -32.56 20.07 13.98
C ARG A 454 -33.11 19.12 15.06
N ARG A 455 -32.26 18.64 15.96
CA ARG A 455 -32.66 17.76 17.07
C ARG A 455 -33.40 18.50 18.22
N HIS A 456 -33.24 19.81 18.28
CA HIS A 456 -33.81 20.62 19.34
C HIS A 456 -34.44 21.91 18.77
N PRO A 457 -35.54 21.78 17.99
CA PRO A 457 -36.15 22.92 17.31
C PRO A 457 -36.64 24.02 18.30
N ASN A 458 -37.06 23.60 19.49
CA ASN A 458 -37.60 24.48 20.53
C ASN A 458 -36.55 25.02 21.51
N LYS A 459 -35.25 24.80 21.27
CA LYS A 459 -34.15 25.29 22.12
C LYS A 459 -33.35 26.37 21.42
N SER A 460 -32.82 27.32 22.19
CA SER A 460 -31.98 28.39 21.65
C SER A 460 -30.66 27.80 21.08
N ARG A 461 -30.10 28.48 20.07
CA ARG A 461 -28.81 28.12 19.49
C ARG A 461 -27.68 28.09 20.53
N THR A 462 -27.73 28.95 21.51
CA THR A 462 -26.79 29.01 22.64
C THR A 462 -26.87 27.75 23.49
N TRP A 463 -28.09 27.29 23.80
CA TRP A 463 -28.29 26.04 24.54
C TRP A 463 -27.74 24.83 23.75
N VAL A 464 -28.06 24.72 22.45
CA VAL A 464 -27.58 23.67 21.57
C VAL A 464 -26.05 23.67 21.51
N LYS A 465 -25.43 24.86 21.38
CA LYS A 465 -23.98 25.01 21.37
C LYS A 465 -23.35 24.56 22.70
N LYS A 466 -23.91 24.95 23.85
CA LYS A 466 -23.38 24.47 25.16
C LYS A 466 -23.50 22.98 25.32
N LYS A 467 -24.57 22.34 24.82
CA LYS A 467 -24.81 20.89 24.94
C LYS A 467 -23.90 20.05 24.06
N TYR A 468 -23.69 20.44 22.79
CA TYR A 468 -23.03 19.62 21.80
C TYR A 468 -21.58 20.03 21.49
N PHE A 469 -21.25 21.30 21.78
CA PHE A 469 -19.96 21.93 21.49
C PHE A 469 -19.40 22.63 22.71
N PRO A 470 -19.30 21.98 23.87
CA PRO A 470 -18.71 22.60 25.05
C PRO A 470 -17.26 22.99 24.76
N LYS A 471 -16.81 24.07 25.38
CA LYS A 471 -15.40 24.49 25.30
C LYS A 471 -14.57 23.58 26.16
N ILE A 472 -13.58 22.92 25.56
CA ILE A 472 -12.57 22.13 26.27
C ILE A 472 -11.38 23.05 26.55
N GLU A 473 -10.76 22.95 27.71
CA GLU A 473 -9.59 23.74 28.07
C GLU A 473 -8.53 23.67 26.96
N ASN A 474 -8.05 24.82 26.51
CA ASN A 474 -7.04 24.99 25.46
C ASN A 474 -7.37 24.43 24.06
N SER A 475 -8.63 24.11 23.76
CA SER A 475 -9.03 23.56 22.47
C SER A 475 -10.17 24.32 21.81
N SER A 476 -10.30 24.13 20.50
CA SER A 476 -11.38 24.67 19.69
C SER A 476 -12.74 24.06 20.06
N VAL A 477 -13.82 24.77 19.75
CA VAL A 477 -15.19 24.33 19.97
C VAL A 477 -15.53 23.19 19.00
N VAL A 478 -15.52 21.96 19.50
CA VAL A 478 -15.77 20.74 18.71
C VAL A 478 -16.93 19.93 19.27
N LEU A 479 -17.53 19.10 18.42
CA LEU A 479 -18.59 18.17 18.85
C LEU A 479 -17.99 17.18 19.85
N ASN A 480 -18.58 17.14 21.06
CA ASN A 480 -18.21 16.17 22.08
C ASN A 480 -19.38 15.90 23.04
N ASN A 481 -19.32 14.80 23.75
CA ASN A 481 -20.29 14.42 24.79
C ASN A 481 -19.61 14.12 26.13
N GLY A 482 -18.39 14.60 26.34
CA GLY A 482 -17.56 14.32 27.52
C GLY A 482 -16.62 13.15 27.33
N GLU A 483 -17.10 12.02 26.86
CA GLU A 483 -16.32 10.78 26.63
C GLU A 483 -15.71 10.74 25.21
N TYR A 484 -16.50 11.09 24.18
CA TYR A 484 -16.10 11.07 22.77
C TYR A 484 -15.90 12.47 22.25
N ILE A 485 -14.75 12.73 21.63
CA ILE A 485 -14.36 14.01 21.06
C ILE A 485 -14.17 13.86 19.55
N LEU A 486 -14.74 14.78 18.77
CA LEU A 486 -14.55 14.80 17.33
C LEU A 486 -13.14 15.26 16.98
N ASN A 487 -12.46 14.50 16.13
CA ASN A 487 -11.17 14.89 15.59
C ASN A 487 -11.31 16.09 14.64
N GLN A 488 -10.26 16.92 14.59
CA GLN A 488 -10.15 18.00 13.62
C GLN A 488 -9.03 17.67 12.62
N HIS A 489 -9.25 17.96 11.33
CA HIS A 489 -8.22 17.84 10.31
C HIS A 489 -7.02 18.73 10.64
N SER A 490 -7.29 19.94 11.13
CA SER A 490 -6.27 20.93 11.49
C SER A 490 -5.34 20.51 12.63
N ASN A 491 -5.71 19.53 13.44
CA ASN A 491 -4.85 19.01 14.50
C ASN A 491 -3.75 18.08 13.97
N VAL A 492 -3.90 17.54 12.75
CA VAL A 492 -2.88 16.70 12.13
C VAL A 492 -1.68 17.57 11.73
N PRO A 493 -0.46 17.25 12.22
CA PRO A 493 0.74 18.00 11.87
C PRO A 493 1.13 17.78 10.41
N ILE A 494 1.77 18.78 9.81
CA ILE A 494 2.33 18.65 8.46
C ILE A 494 3.76 18.11 8.58
N ILE A 495 3.97 16.88 8.11
CA ILE A 495 5.26 16.18 8.14
C ILE A 495 5.62 15.81 6.70
N ARG A 496 6.71 16.37 6.18
CA ARG A 496 7.12 16.09 4.80
C ARG A 496 7.58 14.65 4.65
N HIS A 497 7.09 14.00 3.61
CA HIS A 497 7.50 12.65 3.26
C HIS A 497 8.92 12.63 2.67
N ILE A 498 9.70 11.64 3.06
CA ILE A 498 11.03 11.37 2.51
C ILE A 498 10.90 10.24 1.48
N LYS A 499 11.18 10.54 0.21
CA LYS A 499 11.13 9.55 -0.87
C LYS A 499 12.04 8.35 -0.60
N VAL A 500 11.57 7.16 -0.97
CA VAL A 500 12.41 5.96 -0.99
C VAL A 500 13.61 6.19 -1.91
N LYS A 501 14.80 5.72 -1.49
CA LYS A 501 16.00 5.80 -2.33
C LYS A 501 15.87 4.83 -3.50
N ASP A 502 16.19 5.28 -4.65
CA ASP A 502 16.07 4.66 -5.98
C ASP A 502 15.78 3.16 -6.03
N ASN A 503 16.80 2.30 -6.02
CA ASN A 503 16.65 0.84 -6.16
C ASN A 503 16.52 0.11 -4.82
N LYS A 504 16.25 0.82 -3.71
CA LYS A 504 16.02 0.16 -2.42
C LYS A 504 14.77 -0.69 -2.45
N SER A 505 14.88 -1.91 -1.91
CA SER A 505 13.79 -2.87 -1.76
C SER A 505 13.77 -3.46 -0.35
N PRO A 506 12.60 -3.73 0.25
CA PRO A 506 12.52 -4.40 1.55
C PRO A 506 13.23 -5.77 1.59
N TYR A 507 13.53 -6.34 0.44
CA TYR A 507 14.24 -7.61 0.30
C TYR A 507 15.76 -7.48 0.21
N ASP A 508 16.31 -6.25 0.18
CA ASP A 508 17.76 -5.99 0.06
C ASP A 508 18.55 -6.33 1.34
N GLY A 509 17.86 -6.42 2.48
CA GLY A 509 18.44 -6.73 3.77
C GLY A 509 18.98 -5.53 4.54
N ASP A 510 18.77 -4.30 4.06
CA ASP A 510 19.15 -3.06 4.76
C ASP A 510 18.08 -2.66 5.79
N TRP A 511 18.06 -3.37 6.89
CA TRP A 511 17.11 -3.17 7.99
C TRP A 511 17.21 -1.78 8.61
N ALA A 512 18.40 -1.25 8.74
CA ALA A 512 18.62 0.07 9.35
C ALA A 512 17.92 1.17 8.53
N TYR A 513 17.96 1.06 7.21
CA TYR A 513 17.27 1.97 6.31
C TYR A 513 15.74 1.82 6.42
N TRP A 514 15.22 0.59 6.34
CA TRP A 514 13.78 0.34 6.30
C TRP A 514 13.08 0.61 7.62
N SER A 515 13.68 0.19 8.75
CA SER A 515 13.12 0.48 10.08
C SER A 515 13.07 1.99 10.35
N GLY A 516 14.13 2.73 9.96
CA GLY A 516 14.16 4.18 10.07
C GLY A 516 13.10 4.90 9.20
N ARG A 517 12.56 4.24 8.16
CA ARG A 517 11.48 4.80 7.33
C ARG A 517 10.10 4.64 7.94
N ILE A 518 9.81 3.50 8.58
CA ILE A 518 8.48 3.24 9.18
C ILE A 518 8.12 4.35 10.16
N GLY A 519 9.07 4.76 11.01
CA GLY A 519 8.86 5.84 11.97
C GLY A 519 8.76 7.25 11.36
N LYS A 520 9.04 7.42 10.06
CA LYS A 520 8.99 8.71 9.35
C LYS A 520 7.86 8.79 8.33
N ASP A 521 6.99 7.79 8.26
CA ASP A 521 5.82 7.83 7.38
C ASP A 521 4.82 8.89 7.87
N PRO A 522 4.45 9.89 7.05
CA PRO A 522 3.43 10.88 7.42
C PRO A 522 2.07 10.28 7.78
N GLY A 523 1.75 9.10 7.23
CA GLY A 523 0.54 8.34 7.55
C GLY A 523 0.63 7.56 8.85
N ALA A 524 1.83 7.39 9.43
CA ALA A 524 1.99 6.69 10.69
C ALA A 524 1.40 7.52 11.85
N ARG A 525 0.65 6.87 12.73
CA ARG A 525 0.15 7.53 13.94
C ARG A 525 1.33 8.00 14.79
N LYS A 526 1.26 9.23 15.34
CA LYS A 526 2.31 9.75 16.25
C LYS A 526 2.61 8.77 17.39
N GLU A 527 1.58 8.12 17.90
CA GLU A 527 1.69 7.08 18.92
C GLU A 527 2.56 5.90 18.43
N VAL A 528 2.29 5.38 17.22
CA VAL A 528 3.09 4.31 16.60
C VAL A 528 4.54 4.76 16.40
N THR A 529 4.74 5.97 15.89
CA THR A 529 6.08 6.53 15.65
C THR A 529 6.89 6.66 16.95
N THR A 530 6.25 7.12 18.03
CA THR A 530 6.88 7.25 19.34
C THR A 530 7.29 5.88 19.88
N LEU A 531 6.36 4.93 19.87
CA LEU A 531 6.59 3.57 20.34
C LEU A 531 7.63 2.83 19.48
N LEU A 532 7.63 3.01 18.15
CA LEU A 532 8.69 2.48 17.27
C LEU A 532 10.08 2.96 17.69
N THR A 533 10.18 4.24 18.05
CA THR A 533 11.46 4.81 18.51
C THR A 533 11.86 4.23 19.86
N GLN A 534 10.93 4.11 20.81
CA GLN A 534 11.17 3.54 22.14
C GLN A 534 11.56 2.06 22.05
N GLN A 535 10.89 1.29 21.22
CA GLN A 535 11.13 -0.15 21.01
C GLN A 535 12.23 -0.45 19.97
N LYS A 536 12.96 0.57 19.47
CA LYS A 536 14.02 0.41 18.46
C LYS A 536 13.53 -0.32 17.19
N ASN A 537 12.27 -0.12 16.82
CA ASN A 537 11.55 -0.78 15.73
C ASN A 537 11.35 -2.31 15.92
N GLU A 538 11.41 -2.82 17.12
CA GLU A 538 11.21 -4.23 17.46
C GLU A 538 9.81 -4.45 18.06
N CYS A 539 9.21 -5.58 17.76
CA CYS A 539 7.95 -6.01 18.35
C CYS A 539 8.15 -6.40 19.82
N GLY A 540 7.34 -5.88 20.74
CA GLY A 540 7.43 -6.18 22.16
C GLY A 540 7.15 -7.64 22.51
N SER A 541 6.49 -8.42 21.64
CA SER A 541 6.18 -9.84 21.87
C SER A 541 7.22 -10.79 21.27
N CYS A 542 7.65 -10.55 20.04
CA CYS A 542 8.49 -11.51 19.30
C CYS A 542 9.92 -11.00 19.03
N GLY A 543 10.25 -9.76 19.38
CA GLY A 543 11.58 -9.17 19.18
C GLY A 543 11.99 -8.94 17.72
N LEU A 544 11.13 -9.26 16.74
CA LEU A 544 11.42 -9.02 15.33
C LEU A 544 11.19 -7.55 14.96
N ASN A 545 12.01 -7.06 14.04
CA ASN A 545 11.83 -5.73 13.47
C ASN A 545 10.55 -5.66 12.65
N PHE A 546 9.80 -4.57 12.82
CA PHE A 546 8.64 -4.28 12.00
C PHE A 546 9.04 -4.02 10.53
N ARG A 547 8.24 -4.55 9.61
CA ARG A 547 8.35 -4.35 8.16
C ARG A 547 7.27 -3.40 7.69
N LEU A 548 7.42 -2.88 6.48
CA LEU A 548 6.47 -1.93 5.89
C LEU A 548 5.10 -2.52 5.56
N ASP A 549 5.03 -3.83 5.37
CA ASP A 549 3.81 -4.59 5.10
C ASP A 549 3.22 -5.26 6.34
N ASP A 550 3.87 -5.12 7.51
CA ASP A 550 3.38 -5.67 8.75
C ASP A 550 2.17 -4.88 9.28
N LEU A 551 1.20 -5.60 9.80
CA LEU A 551 0.10 -5.01 10.56
C LEU A 551 0.59 -4.77 11.99
N ILE A 552 0.86 -3.49 12.28
CA ILE A 552 1.33 -3.03 13.59
C ILE A 552 0.10 -2.66 14.43
N GLU A 553 -0.03 -3.30 15.60
CA GLU A 553 -1.06 -3.00 16.57
C GLU A 553 -0.47 -2.32 17.80
N VAL A 554 -1.18 -1.29 18.29
CA VAL A 554 -0.85 -0.65 19.58
C VAL A 554 -1.63 -1.40 20.65
N ASP A 555 -0.91 -1.92 21.60
CA ASP A 555 -1.44 -2.73 22.71
C ASP A 555 -1.04 -2.14 24.06
N HIS A 556 -1.80 -2.46 25.12
CA HIS A 556 -1.44 -2.13 26.49
C HIS A 556 -0.60 -3.25 27.09
N ILE A 557 0.54 -2.90 27.72
CA ILE A 557 1.40 -3.88 28.42
C ILE A 557 0.57 -4.55 29.52
N VAL A 558 -0.03 -3.75 30.39
CA VAL A 558 -1.04 -4.16 31.37
C VAL A 558 -2.42 -3.90 30.78
N PRO A 559 -3.34 -4.89 30.71
CA PRO A 559 -4.67 -4.73 30.13
C PRO A 559 -5.50 -3.64 30.83
N LYS A 560 -6.42 -3.04 30.10
CA LYS A 560 -7.36 -2.05 30.65
C LYS A 560 -8.32 -2.64 31.69
N SER A 561 -8.66 -3.91 31.57
CA SER A 561 -9.45 -4.67 32.54
C SER A 561 -8.80 -4.68 33.93
N GLU A 562 -7.46 -4.60 33.99
CA GLU A 562 -6.69 -4.51 35.24
C GLU A 562 -6.46 -3.08 35.73
N GLY A 563 -7.24 -2.10 35.22
CA GLY A 563 -7.20 -0.70 35.70
C GLY A 563 -6.02 0.12 35.21
N SER A 564 -5.36 -0.30 34.14
CA SER A 564 -4.18 0.38 33.61
C SER A 564 -4.49 1.71 32.91
N ASP A 565 -3.50 2.59 32.88
CA ASP A 565 -3.57 3.90 32.24
C ASP A 565 -3.27 3.86 30.72
N ASN A 566 -3.45 5.01 30.06
CA ASN A 566 -3.19 5.19 28.63
C ASN A 566 -1.83 5.87 28.36
N THR A 567 -0.90 5.84 29.31
CA THR A 567 0.44 6.42 29.14
C THR A 567 1.25 5.66 28.09
N TYR A 568 2.31 6.30 27.58
CA TYR A 568 3.22 5.64 26.63
C TYR A 568 4.04 4.52 27.28
N GLU A 569 4.27 4.61 28.58
CA GLU A 569 4.97 3.60 29.38
C GLU A 569 4.20 2.29 29.46
N ASN A 570 2.85 2.36 29.42
CA ASN A 570 1.99 1.18 29.42
C ASN A 570 1.56 0.75 28.02
N LYS A 571 2.16 1.30 26.96
CA LYS A 571 1.85 0.91 25.57
C LYS A 571 3.02 0.26 24.88
N GLN A 572 2.69 -0.67 24.00
CA GLN A 572 3.66 -1.37 23.17
C GLN A 572 3.14 -1.56 21.74
N LEU A 573 4.05 -1.75 20.82
CA LEU A 573 3.75 -2.18 19.46
C LEU A 573 3.98 -3.67 19.33
N LEU A 574 3.00 -4.33 18.78
CA LEU A 574 3.03 -5.75 18.49
C LEU A 574 2.72 -5.99 17.00
N HIS A 575 3.32 -7.04 16.43
CA HIS A 575 2.76 -7.63 15.22
C HIS A 575 1.36 -8.16 15.53
N ARG A 576 0.47 -8.11 14.56
CA ARG A 576 -0.93 -8.53 14.73
C ARG A 576 -1.07 -9.92 15.35
N HIS A 577 -0.26 -10.87 14.91
CA HIS A 577 -0.27 -12.22 15.49
C HIS A 577 0.13 -12.24 16.98
N GLY A 578 1.10 -11.41 17.38
CA GLY A 578 1.50 -11.26 18.78
C GLY A 578 0.41 -10.61 19.63
N HIS A 579 -0.27 -9.61 19.07
CA HIS A 579 -1.44 -8.98 19.70
C HIS A 579 -2.60 -9.97 19.88
N ASP A 580 -2.92 -10.77 18.84
CA ASP A 580 -4.00 -11.76 18.92
C ASP A 580 -3.69 -12.82 20.00
N VAL A 581 -2.43 -13.27 20.13
CA VAL A 581 -1.98 -14.21 21.17
C VAL A 581 -2.08 -13.59 22.56
N LYS A 582 -1.62 -12.35 22.73
CA LYS A 582 -1.70 -11.64 24.01
C LYS A 582 -3.15 -11.42 24.42
N THR A 583 -3.98 -10.89 23.54
CA THR A 583 -5.42 -10.70 23.82
C THR A 583 -6.11 -12.00 24.25
N ALA A 584 -5.76 -13.13 23.62
CA ALA A 584 -6.31 -14.43 24.02
C ALA A 584 -5.82 -14.88 25.41
N LYS A 585 -4.62 -14.50 25.83
CA LYS A 585 -4.11 -14.76 27.18
C LYS A 585 -4.78 -13.86 28.22
N ASP A 586 -4.90 -12.57 27.91
CA ASP A 586 -5.54 -11.58 28.78
C ASP A 586 -7.02 -11.97 29.07
N LEU A 587 -7.78 -12.37 28.03
CA LEU A 587 -9.16 -12.85 28.17
C LEU A 587 -9.28 -14.14 29.00
N LYS A 588 -8.27 -15.02 28.99
CA LYS A 588 -8.27 -16.23 29.83
C LYS A 588 -7.99 -15.89 31.28
N ALA A 589 -7.14 -14.90 31.52
CA ALA A 589 -6.86 -14.43 32.88
C ALA A 589 -8.13 -13.81 33.52
N ASP A 590 -8.86 -12.96 32.77
CA ASP A 590 -10.13 -12.37 33.23
C ASP A 590 -11.15 -13.45 33.61
N ASN A 591 -11.35 -14.48 32.76
CA ASN A 591 -12.28 -15.58 33.05
C ASN A 591 -11.85 -16.44 34.25
N HIS A 592 -10.56 -16.48 34.58
CA HIS A 592 -10.07 -17.22 35.75
C HIS A 592 -10.34 -16.45 37.04
N TRP A 593 -10.25 -15.12 37.03
CA TRP A 593 -10.62 -14.29 38.19
C TRP A 593 -12.12 -14.30 38.47
N ASP A 594 -12.96 -14.28 37.43
CA ASP A 594 -14.43 -14.43 37.59
C ASP A 594 -14.82 -15.79 38.18
N SER A 595 -14.09 -16.85 37.83
CA SER A 595 -14.33 -18.19 38.40
C SER A 595 -13.85 -18.34 39.87
N LEU A 596 -12.83 -17.57 40.27
CA LEU A 596 -12.32 -17.54 41.65
C LEU A 596 -13.20 -16.66 42.57
N SER A 597 -13.77 -15.58 42.04
CA SER A 597 -14.69 -14.71 42.79
C SER A 597 -16.02 -15.37 43.11
N LEU A 598 -16.44 -16.39 42.34
CA LEU A 598 -17.63 -17.20 42.60
C LEU A 598 -17.40 -18.34 43.60
N GLN A 599 -16.15 -18.57 44.07
CA GLN A 599 -15.83 -19.62 45.05
C GLN A 599 -15.64 -19.10 46.48
N VAL A 600 -15.81 -17.80 46.73
CA VAL A 600 -15.55 -17.19 48.08
C VAL A 600 -16.84 -16.82 48.80
N ASP A 601 -18.02 -17.09 48.24
CA ASP A 601 -19.33 -16.94 48.93
C ASP A 601 -19.97 -18.29 49.18
N PHE A 602 -19.43 -19.04 50.16
CA PHE A 602 -20.18 -20.03 50.94
C PHE A 602 -19.56 -20.17 52.37
#